data_14d7891f3d3f0dd5481ce95a157c6857
#
_entry.id   14d7891f3d3f0dd5481ce95a157c6857
#
_cell.length_a   1.000
_cell.length_b   1.000
_cell.length_c   1.000
_cell.angle_alpha   90.00
_cell.angle_beta   90.00
_cell.angle_gamma   90.00
#
_symmetry.space_group_name_H-M   'P 1'
#
loop_
_entity.id
_entity.type
_entity.pdbx_description
1 polymer ?
#
loop_
_entity_poly.entity_id
_entity_poly.type
_entity_poly.pdbx_seq_one_letter_code
_entity_poly.pdbx_strand_id
1 'polypeptide(L)'
;KLSLIIIAADFIARIKNSAANEKKFFRILMVLSAIVCFLILLENFSTAVLLFGVIWIMMFIGKISTRKLVLIIAAIVGLGVFGFAAIKIFPQESMPKMFDRAYTWEKRIDRYLSEDKEKEDKYVINDEILQVQHGRIAIARGGVIGVMPGNSVQRDFLPQAYSDFIYAIIVEE
;
A
#
# COMPACT_ATOMS: atom_id res chain seq x y z
N LYS A 1 -4.05 14.35 -0.74
CA LYS A 1 -3.00 13.65 -1.52
C LYS A 1 -2.55 14.49 -2.71
N LEU A 2 -3.46 14.86 -3.63
CA LEU A 2 -3.14 15.68 -4.82
C LEU A 2 -2.52 17.03 -4.44
N SER A 3 -3.07 17.71 -3.45
CA SER A 3 -2.55 19.00 -2.96
C SER A 3 -1.08 18.91 -2.55
N LEU A 4 -0.68 17.82 -1.89
CA LEU A 4 0.71 17.62 -1.48
C LEU A 4 1.63 17.44 -2.70
N ILE A 5 1.16 16.72 -3.73
CA ILE A 5 1.93 16.53 -4.97
C ILE A 5 2.16 17.88 -5.68
N ILE A 6 1.12 18.71 -5.75
CA ILE A 6 1.22 20.05 -6.36
C ILE A 6 2.22 20.95 -5.59
N ILE A 7 2.09 20.95 -4.25
CA ILE A 7 3.00 21.70 -3.38
C ILE A 7 4.44 21.16 -3.52
N ALA A 8 4.61 19.85 -3.59
CA ALA A 8 5.93 19.25 -3.80
C ALA A 8 6.55 19.68 -5.12
N ALA A 9 5.76 19.72 -6.21
CA ALA A 9 6.22 20.20 -7.50
C ALA A 9 6.70 21.66 -7.45
N ASP A 10 5.93 22.54 -6.81
CA ASP A 10 6.30 23.97 -6.64
C ASP A 10 7.61 24.09 -5.82
N PHE A 11 7.72 23.38 -4.70
CA PHE A 11 8.94 23.44 -3.90
C PHE A 11 10.17 22.89 -4.64
N ILE A 12 10.03 21.83 -5.41
CA ILE A 12 11.12 21.27 -6.22
C ILE A 12 11.55 22.26 -7.28
N ALA A 13 10.60 22.95 -7.94
CA ALA A 13 10.90 23.99 -8.89
C ALA A 13 11.66 25.17 -8.25
N ARG A 14 11.27 25.59 -7.03
CA ARG A 14 11.95 26.66 -6.26
C ARG A 14 13.35 26.24 -5.81
N ILE A 15 13.54 24.97 -5.42
CA ILE A 15 14.86 24.43 -5.08
C ILE A 15 15.81 24.56 -6.26
N LYS A 16 15.33 24.24 -7.46
CA LYS A 16 16.13 24.32 -8.69
C LYS A 16 16.49 25.75 -9.08
N ASN A 17 15.57 26.68 -8.88
CA ASN A 17 15.73 28.09 -9.34
C ASN A 17 16.49 28.95 -8.35
N SER A 18 16.67 28.55 -7.09
CA SER A 18 17.29 29.38 -6.06
C SER A 18 18.25 28.57 -5.17
N ALA A 19 19.52 28.55 -5.57
CA ALA A 19 20.58 27.87 -4.80
C ALA A 19 20.73 28.40 -3.37
N ALA A 20 20.46 29.66 -3.12
CA ALA A 20 20.56 30.28 -1.79
C ALA A 20 19.55 29.69 -0.78
N ASN A 21 18.38 29.28 -1.25
CA ASN A 21 17.28 28.78 -0.41
C ASN A 21 17.06 27.27 -0.55
N GLU A 22 17.89 26.54 -1.27
CA GLU A 22 17.76 25.10 -1.51
C GLU A 22 17.53 24.32 -0.22
N LYS A 23 18.39 24.53 0.79
CA LYS A 23 18.29 23.81 2.08
C LYS A 23 16.99 24.09 2.83
N LYS A 24 16.48 25.33 2.73
CA LYS A 24 15.24 25.76 3.39
C LYS A 24 14.04 25.08 2.74
N PHE A 25 13.90 25.19 1.43
CA PHE A 25 12.77 24.60 0.70
C PHE A 25 12.80 23.06 0.78
N PHE A 26 13.96 22.45 0.67
CA PHE A 26 14.11 21.01 0.86
C PHE A 26 13.65 20.56 2.24
N ARG A 27 14.04 21.25 3.31
CA ARG A 27 13.62 20.93 4.68
C ARG A 27 12.10 21.06 4.86
N ILE A 28 11.51 22.14 4.33
CA ILE A 28 10.06 22.37 4.42
C ILE A 28 9.32 21.24 3.67
N LEU A 29 9.76 20.89 2.47
CA LEU A 29 9.18 19.81 1.68
C LEU A 29 9.24 18.47 2.44
N MET A 30 10.39 18.16 3.04
CA MET A 30 10.56 16.92 3.81
C MET A 30 9.68 16.87 5.04
N VAL A 31 9.62 17.95 5.82
CA VAL A 31 8.78 18.01 7.03
C VAL A 31 7.31 17.89 6.66
N LEU A 32 6.86 18.64 5.64
CA LEU A 32 5.47 18.59 5.20
C LEU A 32 5.08 17.20 4.69
N SER A 33 5.94 16.61 3.85
CA SER A 33 5.74 15.25 3.32
C SER A 33 5.72 14.22 4.45
N ALA A 34 6.62 14.32 5.42
CA ALA A 34 6.69 13.42 6.56
C ALA A 34 5.41 13.48 7.42
N ILE A 35 4.94 14.68 7.74
CA ILE A 35 3.71 14.86 8.54
C ILE A 35 2.51 14.25 7.81
N VAL A 36 2.31 14.58 6.52
CA VAL A 36 1.16 14.10 5.77
C VAL A 36 1.23 12.59 5.55
N CYS A 37 2.41 12.05 5.19
CA CYS A 37 2.58 10.61 5.03
C CYS A 37 2.38 9.87 6.36
N PHE A 38 2.84 10.42 7.48
CA PHE A 38 2.63 9.83 8.80
C PHE A 38 1.15 9.76 9.17
N LEU A 39 0.38 10.85 8.96
CA LEU A 39 -1.06 10.84 9.20
C LEU A 39 -1.80 9.82 8.33
N ILE A 40 -1.42 9.69 7.05
CA ILE A 40 -2.00 8.70 6.16
C ILE A 40 -1.58 7.28 6.55
N LEU A 41 -0.35 7.10 7.04
CA LEU A 41 0.19 5.81 7.45
C LEU A 41 -0.63 5.19 8.59
N LEU A 42 -1.13 5.98 9.52
CA LEU A 42 -2.00 5.53 10.61
C LEU A 42 -3.28 4.87 10.09
N GLU A 43 -3.80 5.33 8.94
CA GLU A 43 -5.02 4.83 8.31
C GLU A 43 -4.73 3.78 7.23
N ASN A 44 -3.76 4.06 6.36
CA ASN A 44 -3.52 3.26 5.18
C ASN A 44 -2.04 3.27 4.77
N PHE A 45 -1.33 2.19 5.16
CA PHE A 45 0.09 2.00 4.88
C PHE A 45 0.41 2.08 3.37
N SER A 46 -0.31 1.33 2.53
CA SER A 46 -0.05 1.27 1.09
C SER A 46 -0.15 2.65 0.43
N THR A 47 -1.15 3.44 0.82
CA THR A 47 -1.33 4.80 0.29
C THR A 47 -0.22 5.74 0.74
N ALA A 48 0.26 5.62 1.97
CA ALA A 48 1.36 6.43 2.48
C ALA A 48 2.66 6.13 1.72
N VAL A 49 2.97 4.86 1.49
CA VAL A 49 4.13 4.41 0.73
C VAL A 49 4.07 4.89 -0.72
N LEU A 50 2.92 4.74 -1.39
CA LEU A 50 2.74 5.21 -2.76
C LEU A 50 2.91 6.73 -2.86
N LEU A 51 2.30 7.50 -1.96
CA LEU A 51 2.40 8.96 -1.97
C LEU A 51 3.85 9.41 -1.74
N PHE A 52 4.53 8.80 -0.78
CA PHE A 52 5.95 9.08 -0.54
C PHE A 52 6.80 8.70 -1.75
N GLY A 53 6.56 7.55 -2.38
CA GLY A 53 7.24 7.11 -3.59
C GLY A 53 7.09 8.10 -4.74
N VAL A 54 5.90 8.64 -4.95
CA VAL A 54 5.66 9.68 -5.96
C VAL A 54 6.50 10.93 -5.67
N ILE A 55 6.49 11.43 -4.43
CA ILE A 55 7.29 12.61 -4.04
C ILE A 55 8.78 12.33 -4.20
N TRP A 56 9.24 11.14 -3.85
CA TRP A 56 10.64 10.73 -4.01
C TRP A 56 11.06 10.69 -5.48
N ILE A 57 10.23 10.13 -6.37
CA ILE A 57 10.46 10.12 -7.81
C ILE A 57 10.50 11.57 -8.35
N MET A 58 9.60 12.43 -7.91
CA MET A 58 9.60 13.85 -8.29
C MET A 58 10.89 14.54 -7.86
N MET A 59 11.40 14.28 -6.66
CA MET A 59 12.70 14.81 -6.20
C MET A 59 13.85 14.29 -7.06
N PHE A 60 13.80 13.03 -7.48
CA PHE A 60 14.80 12.44 -8.37
C PHE A 60 14.80 13.09 -9.75
N ILE A 61 13.61 13.28 -10.35
CA ILE A 61 13.44 13.99 -11.62
C ILE A 61 13.88 15.47 -11.48
N GLY A 62 13.63 16.09 -10.33
CA GLY A 62 14.07 17.44 -9.98
C GLY A 62 15.56 17.60 -9.80
N LYS A 63 16.36 16.53 -9.99
CA LYS A 63 17.81 16.49 -9.85
C LYS A 63 18.30 16.91 -8.45
N ILE A 64 17.55 16.62 -7.42
CA ILE A 64 18.00 16.76 -6.04
C ILE A 64 19.13 15.75 -5.80
N SER A 65 20.12 16.14 -5.03
CA SER A 65 21.30 15.32 -4.74
C SER A 65 20.94 13.87 -4.36
N THR A 66 21.41 12.91 -5.14
CA THR A 66 21.14 11.46 -4.96
C THR A 66 21.58 10.96 -3.58
N ARG A 67 22.62 11.54 -2.99
CA ARG A 67 23.05 11.20 -1.63
C ARG A 67 21.97 11.51 -0.61
N LYS A 68 21.28 12.65 -0.73
CA LYS A 68 20.15 13.00 0.16
C LYS A 68 18.98 12.01 -0.03
N LEU A 69 18.68 11.64 -1.26
CA LEU A 69 17.59 10.71 -1.59
C LEU A 69 17.85 9.29 -1.04
N VAL A 70 19.07 8.78 -1.19
CA VAL A 70 19.45 7.48 -0.64
C VAL A 70 19.40 7.49 0.88
N LEU A 71 19.86 8.57 1.52
CA LEU A 71 19.83 8.69 2.98
C LEU A 71 18.40 8.71 3.52
N ILE A 72 17.47 9.34 2.81
CA ILE A 72 16.05 9.35 3.17
C ILE A 72 15.48 7.92 3.11
N ILE A 73 15.73 7.17 2.03
CA ILE A 73 15.28 5.78 1.92
C ILE A 73 15.89 4.94 3.04
N ALA A 74 17.20 5.06 3.27
CA ALA A 74 17.88 4.32 4.33
C ALA A 74 17.26 4.61 5.71
N ALA A 75 16.93 5.89 5.99
CA ALA A 75 16.28 6.27 7.24
C ALA A 75 14.86 5.66 7.35
N ILE A 76 14.06 5.68 6.28
CA ILE A 76 12.71 5.12 6.28
C ILE A 76 12.74 3.60 6.43
N VAL A 77 13.63 2.92 5.70
CA VAL A 77 13.80 1.46 5.84
C VAL A 77 14.28 1.11 7.23
N GLY A 78 15.25 1.86 7.78
CA GLY A 78 15.71 1.66 9.16
C GLY A 78 14.59 1.83 10.20
N LEU A 79 13.78 2.88 10.08
CA LEU A 79 12.60 3.10 10.94
C LEU A 79 11.54 2.00 10.76
N GLY A 80 11.33 1.53 9.54
CA GLY A 80 10.41 0.43 9.24
C GLY A 80 10.87 -0.88 9.88
N VAL A 81 12.13 -1.25 9.74
CA VAL A 81 12.70 -2.45 10.37
C VAL A 81 12.66 -2.34 11.90
N PHE A 82 13.01 -1.18 12.44
CA PHE A 82 12.95 -0.95 13.89
C PHE A 82 11.51 -1.03 14.41
N GLY A 83 10.55 -0.42 13.70
CA GLY A 83 9.13 -0.48 14.05
C GLY A 83 8.59 -1.92 14.00
N PHE A 84 8.95 -2.68 12.97
CA PHE A 84 8.55 -4.08 12.83
C PHE A 84 9.16 -4.95 13.95
N ALA A 85 10.43 -4.76 14.27
CA ALA A 85 11.08 -5.43 15.40
C ALA A 85 10.41 -5.09 16.73
N ALA A 86 10.04 -3.82 16.94
CA ALA A 86 9.34 -3.39 18.14
C ALA A 86 7.96 -4.08 18.29
N ILE A 87 7.20 -4.20 17.21
CA ILE A 87 5.89 -4.88 17.22
C ILE A 87 6.04 -6.37 17.64
N LYS A 88 7.08 -7.05 17.18
CA LYS A 88 7.35 -8.46 17.56
C LYS A 88 7.78 -8.63 19.02
N ILE A 89 8.40 -7.62 19.63
CA ILE A 89 8.89 -7.69 21.01
C ILE A 89 7.79 -7.32 22.01
N PHE A 90 6.93 -6.35 21.69
CA PHE A 90 5.90 -5.87 22.60
C PHE A 90 4.56 -6.58 22.35
N PRO A 91 3.93 -7.18 23.39
CA PRO A 91 2.62 -7.81 23.27
C PRO A 91 1.54 -6.78 22.94
N GLN A 92 0.52 -7.21 22.19
CA GLN A 92 -0.57 -6.37 21.70
C GLN A 92 -1.31 -5.59 22.79
N GLU A 93 -1.41 -6.16 23.99
CA GLU A 93 -2.09 -5.56 25.14
C GLU A 93 -1.41 -4.31 25.70
N SER A 94 -0.12 -4.13 25.42
CA SER A 94 0.68 -3.03 25.92
C SER A 94 0.75 -1.83 24.96
N MET A 95 0.20 -1.95 23.75
CA MET A 95 0.27 -0.88 22.75
C MET A 95 -0.99 -0.01 22.73
N PRO A 96 -0.86 1.31 22.48
CA PRO A 96 -2.01 2.18 22.27
C PRO A 96 -2.86 1.72 21.08
N LYS A 97 -4.19 1.85 21.17
CA LYS A 97 -5.16 1.48 20.10
C LYS A 97 -4.85 2.08 18.72
N MET A 98 -4.08 3.17 18.69
CA MET A 98 -3.63 3.81 17.45
C MET A 98 -2.73 2.89 16.59
N PHE A 99 -2.11 1.87 17.20
CA PHE A 99 -1.24 0.90 16.52
C PHE A 99 -1.90 -0.44 16.22
N ASP A 100 -3.20 -0.60 16.45
CA ASP A 100 -3.93 -1.85 16.14
C ASP A 100 -3.78 -2.26 14.67
N ARG A 101 -3.63 -1.29 13.77
CA ARG A 101 -3.37 -1.56 12.35
C ARG A 101 -1.95 -2.06 12.05
N ALA A 102 -1.00 -1.84 12.93
CA ALA A 102 0.36 -2.34 12.76
C ALA A 102 0.40 -3.88 12.78
N TYR A 103 -0.45 -4.53 13.59
CA TYR A 103 -0.61 -5.99 13.57
C TYR A 103 -1.27 -6.50 12.28
N THR A 104 -2.11 -5.70 11.65
CA THR A 104 -2.64 -6.03 10.33
C THR A 104 -1.53 -6.03 9.28
N TRP A 105 -0.55 -5.13 9.40
CA TRP A 105 0.61 -5.09 8.51
C TRP A 105 1.54 -6.28 8.75
N GLU A 106 1.77 -6.64 10.00
CA GLU A 106 2.55 -7.84 10.37
C GLU A 106 1.93 -9.09 9.73
N LYS A 107 0.63 -9.33 9.93
CA LYS A 107 -0.08 -10.45 9.33
C LYS A 107 0.00 -10.48 7.80
N ARG A 108 -0.03 -9.31 7.14
CA ARG A 108 0.13 -9.23 5.70
C ARG A 108 1.54 -9.59 5.25
N ILE A 109 2.55 -9.07 5.94
CA ILE A 109 3.96 -9.36 5.65
C ILE A 109 4.24 -10.84 5.90
N ASP A 110 3.80 -11.38 7.01
CA ASP A 110 3.96 -12.80 7.32
C ASP A 110 3.24 -13.69 6.29
N ARG A 111 2.07 -13.29 5.80
CA ARG A 111 1.37 -13.98 4.70
C ARG A 111 2.20 -13.99 3.41
N TYR A 112 2.79 -12.85 3.02
CA TYR A 112 3.65 -12.79 1.83
C TYR A 112 4.94 -13.61 1.98
N LEU A 113 5.51 -13.65 3.18
CA LEU A 113 6.74 -14.40 3.44
C LEU A 113 6.48 -15.90 3.67
N SER A 114 5.25 -16.28 4.03
CA SER A 114 4.85 -17.65 4.34
C SER A 114 4.22 -18.38 3.15
N GLU A 115 4.20 -17.79 1.96
CA GLU A 115 3.57 -18.35 0.75
C GLU A 115 4.04 -19.79 0.42
N ASP A 116 5.22 -20.19 0.90
CA ASP A 116 5.73 -21.57 0.77
C ASP A 116 5.18 -22.54 1.83
N LYS A 117 4.60 -22.06 2.96
CA LYS A 117 4.03 -22.91 4.01
C LYS A 117 2.53 -23.17 3.85
N GLU A 118 1.81 -22.36 3.08
CA GLU A 118 0.37 -22.51 2.82
C GLU A 118 0.01 -23.75 1.97
N LYS A 119 1.00 -24.54 1.52
CA LYS A 119 0.71 -25.80 0.82
C LYS A 119 0.15 -26.88 1.75
N GLU A 120 0.34 -26.79 3.05
CA GLU A 120 -0.18 -27.78 4.03
C GLU A 120 -1.52 -27.38 4.65
N ASP A 121 -1.86 -26.07 4.73
CA ASP A 121 -3.13 -25.60 5.29
C ASP A 121 -4.27 -25.44 4.25
N LYS A 122 -4.15 -26.06 3.10
CA LYS A 122 -5.14 -26.00 1.99
C LYS A 122 -6.53 -26.51 2.35
N TYR A 123 -6.74 -27.05 3.54
CA TYR A 123 -8.02 -27.62 3.98
C TYR A 123 -8.76 -26.80 5.05
N VAL A 124 -8.22 -25.69 5.50
CA VAL A 124 -8.99 -24.76 6.34
C VAL A 124 -9.83 -23.88 5.42
N ILE A 125 -11.07 -24.30 5.22
CA ILE A 125 -12.09 -23.52 4.49
C ILE A 125 -12.39 -22.27 5.33
N ASN A 126 -11.72 -21.18 5.02
CA ASN A 126 -12.01 -19.87 5.58
C ASN A 126 -12.83 -19.08 4.57
N ASP A 127 -13.86 -18.36 5.00
CA ASP A 127 -14.78 -17.62 4.11
C ASP A 127 -14.04 -16.69 3.14
N GLU A 128 -12.92 -16.09 3.55
CA GLU A 128 -12.08 -15.25 2.68
C GLU A 128 -11.44 -16.07 1.53
N ILE A 129 -10.96 -17.27 1.82
CA ILE A 129 -10.36 -18.17 0.82
C ILE A 129 -11.43 -18.64 -0.16
N LEU A 130 -12.62 -18.94 0.35
CA LEU A 130 -13.76 -19.38 -0.45
C LEU A 130 -14.18 -18.29 -1.45
N GLN A 131 -14.26 -17.03 -1.01
CA GLN A 131 -14.58 -15.90 -1.88
C GLN A 131 -13.56 -15.71 -3.01
N VAL A 132 -12.26 -15.79 -2.70
CA VAL A 132 -11.20 -15.70 -3.70
C VAL A 132 -11.27 -16.86 -4.69
N GLN A 133 -11.60 -18.07 -4.22
CA GLN A 133 -11.78 -19.22 -5.09
C GLN A 133 -12.98 -19.06 -6.03
N HIS A 134 -14.11 -18.58 -5.54
CA HIS A 134 -15.28 -18.29 -6.38
C HIS A 134 -14.96 -17.21 -7.42
N GLY A 135 -14.22 -16.17 -7.06
CA GLY A 135 -13.74 -15.17 -8.02
C GLY A 135 -12.84 -15.76 -9.12
N ARG A 136 -11.93 -16.67 -8.76
CA ARG A 136 -11.08 -17.37 -9.73
C ARG A 136 -11.89 -18.31 -10.65
N ILE A 137 -12.89 -19.01 -10.11
CA ILE A 137 -13.79 -19.88 -10.87
C ILE A 137 -14.61 -19.04 -11.84
N ALA A 138 -15.11 -17.88 -11.42
CA ALA A 138 -15.83 -16.94 -12.29
C ALA A 138 -14.98 -16.56 -13.52
N ILE A 139 -13.75 -16.10 -13.28
CA ILE A 139 -12.81 -15.74 -14.36
C ILE A 139 -12.50 -16.93 -15.28
N ALA A 140 -12.24 -18.10 -14.70
CA ALA A 140 -11.94 -19.30 -15.48
C ALA A 140 -13.13 -19.77 -16.33
N ARG A 141 -14.35 -19.63 -15.81
CA ARG A 141 -15.58 -20.02 -16.50
C ARG A 141 -15.95 -19.06 -17.63
N GLY A 142 -15.72 -17.76 -17.45
CA GLY A 142 -15.98 -16.76 -18.47
C GLY A 142 -15.12 -16.95 -19.73
N GLY A 143 -13.88 -17.43 -19.59
CA GLY A 143 -12.99 -17.70 -20.72
C GLY A 143 -12.77 -16.45 -21.60
N VAL A 144 -12.98 -16.58 -22.91
CA VAL A 144 -12.77 -15.48 -23.87
C VAL A 144 -14.09 -14.80 -24.26
N ILE A 145 -15.20 -15.50 -24.20
CA ILE A 145 -16.50 -15.04 -24.73
C ILE A 145 -17.51 -14.73 -23.61
N GLY A 146 -17.30 -15.28 -22.43
CA GLY A 146 -18.25 -15.21 -21.32
C GLY A 146 -19.39 -16.22 -21.43
N VAL A 147 -20.22 -16.30 -20.38
CA VAL A 147 -21.42 -17.18 -20.35
C VAL A 147 -22.70 -16.43 -20.69
N MET A 148 -22.62 -15.22 -21.18
CA MET A 148 -23.66 -14.25 -21.51
C MET A 148 -24.20 -13.45 -20.32
N PRO A 149 -24.60 -12.19 -20.54
CA PRO A 149 -25.09 -11.29 -19.48
C PRO A 149 -26.25 -11.88 -18.70
N GLY A 150 -26.17 -11.82 -17.37
CA GLY A 150 -27.18 -12.33 -16.47
C GLY A 150 -27.05 -13.81 -16.11
N ASN A 151 -26.15 -14.57 -16.71
CA ASN A 151 -25.95 -16.01 -16.48
C ASN A 151 -24.78 -16.33 -15.53
N SER A 152 -24.22 -15.34 -14.86
CA SER A 152 -23.20 -15.56 -13.84
C SER A 152 -23.73 -16.38 -12.68
N VAL A 153 -23.16 -17.55 -12.46
CA VAL A 153 -23.50 -18.42 -11.31
C VAL A 153 -22.71 -18.02 -10.08
N GLN A 154 -21.49 -17.54 -10.27
CA GLN A 154 -20.62 -17.21 -9.12
C GLN A 154 -21.05 -15.93 -8.41
N ARG A 155 -21.83 -15.08 -9.05
CA ARG A 155 -22.43 -13.88 -8.46
C ARG A 155 -23.19 -14.18 -7.17
N ASP A 156 -23.95 -15.26 -7.14
CA ASP A 156 -24.83 -15.59 -6.01
C ASP A 156 -24.04 -16.18 -4.81
N PHE A 157 -22.80 -16.62 -5.04
CA PHE A 157 -21.89 -17.15 -4.00
C PHE A 157 -20.93 -16.09 -3.45
N LEU A 158 -20.89 -14.90 -4.01
CA LEU A 158 -19.98 -13.83 -3.61
C LEU A 158 -20.71 -12.74 -2.83
N PRO A 159 -20.48 -12.58 -1.50
CA PRO A 159 -21.18 -11.60 -0.66
C PRO A 159 -21.00 -10.15 -1.13
N GLN A 160 -19.87 -9.84 -1.75
CA GLN A 160 -19.53 -8.51 -2.26
C GLN A 160 -19.29 -8.53 -3.78
N ALA A 161 -20.16 -9.22 -4.50
CA ALA A 161 -20.09 -9.43 -5.93
C ALA A 161 -19.92 -8.13 -6.73
N TYR A 162 -20.68 -7.08 -6.37
CA TYR A 162 -20.73 -5.80 -7.09
C TYR A 162 -19.69 -4.77 -6.61
N SER A 163 -18.84 -5.10 -5.64
CA SER A 163 -17.77 -4.22 -5.18
C SER A 163 -16.40 -4.85 -5.42
N ASP A 164 -16.02 -5.80 -4.61
CA ASP A 164 -14.65 -6.34 -4.60
C ASP A 164 -14.39 -7.35 -5.73
N PHE A 165 -15.45 -8.04 -6.18
CA PHE A 165 -15.38 -9.08 -7.21
C PHE A 165 -16.08 -8.72 -8.53
N ILE A 166 -16.44 -7.45 -8.71
CA ILE A 166 -17.17 -7.00 -9.92
C ILE A 166 -16.43 -7.37 -11.21
N TYR A 167 -15.11 -7.28 -11.22
CA TYR A 167 -14.29 -7.67 -12.37
C TYR A 167 -14.44 -9.16 -12.72
N ALA A 168 -14.43 -10.02 -11.70
CA ALA A 168 -14.59 -11.46 -11.91
C ALA A 168 -15.96 -11.81 -12.52
N ILE A 169 -17.01 -11.08 -12.11
CA ILE A 169 -18.36 -11.27 -12.64
C ILE A 169 -18.48 -10.75 -14.06
N ILE A 170 -17.92 -9.56 -14.37
CA ILE A 170 -17.90 -9.02 -15.74
C ILE A 170 -17.17 -9.95 -16.70
N VAL A 171 -16.12 -10.63 -16.25
CA VAL A 171 -15.38 -11.58 -17.08
C VAL A 171 -16.14 -12.90 -17.21
N GLU A 172 -16.92 -13.33 -16.20
CA GLU A 172 -17.77 -14.51 -16.29
C GLU A 172 -18.92 -14.29 -17.28
N GLU A 173 -19.56 -13.09 -17.28
CA GLU A 173 -20.67 -12.73 -18.17
C GLU A 173 -20.21 -12.39 -19.58
#